data_346d5614618a66521f8bd6392dc8d365
#
_entry.id   346d5614618a66521f8bd6392dc8d365
#
_cell.length_a   1.000
_cell.length_b   1.000
_cell.length_c   1.000
_cell.angle_alpha   90.00
_cell.angle_beta   90.00
_cell.angle_gamma   90.00
#
_symmetry.space_group_name_H-M   'P 1'
#
loop_
_entity.id
_entity.type
_entity.pdbx_description
1 polymer ?
#
loop_
_entity_poly.entity_id
_entity_poly.type
_entity_poly.pdbx_seq_one_letter_code
_entity_poly.pdbx_strand_id
1 'polypeptide(L)'
;MDLRLRRGTDRDAIAVSALYLRARKAAKATIPMTVHPDDEVRRWIAERIVPHTELWVAEDDGGALVGLLVLDEDWLEQLYVEPTLTGRGIGSELVGLAKRARPKGLRLWTFESNLGAQRFYERHGFRPTERTAGDNEEGAPDILYVWDAS
;
A
#
# COMPACT_ATOMS: atom_id res chain seq x y z
N MET A 1 0.75 -2.26 21.10
CA MET A 1 1.88 -2.56 20.19
C MET A 1 2.49 -1.25 19.77
N ASP A 2 3.77 -1.08 20.06
CA ASP A 2 4.49 0.10 19.64
C ASP A 2 5.03 -0.11 18.22
N LEU A 3 4.68 0.79 17.32
CA LEU A 3 5.15 0.74 15.94
C LEU A 3 6.34 1.65 15.74
N ARG A 4 7.31 1.17 15.00
CA ARG A 4 8.41 1.98 14.51
C ARG A 4 8.29 2.13 13.01
N LEU A 5 8.10 3.36 12.55
CA LEU A 5 8.05 3.67 11.12
C LEU A 5 9.42 4.14 10.67
N ARG A 6 9.97 3.51 9.64
CA ARG A 6 11.29 3.87 9.10
C ARG A 6 11.35 3.64 7.60
N ARG A 7 12.37 4.24 6.96
CA ARG A 7 12.62 3.97 5.54
C ARG A 7 13.01 2.51 5.36
N GLY A 8 12.47 1.89 4.31
CA GLY A 8 12.88 0.57 3.88
C GLY A 8 14.20 0.63 3.13
N THR A 9 15.01 -0.42 3.25
CA THR A 9 16.30 -0.53 2.57
C THR A 9 16.36 -1.83 1.79
N ASP A 10 17.46 -2.05 1.07
CA ASP A 10 17.67 -3.30 0.32
C ASP A 10 17.64 -4.54 1.22
N ARG A 11 18.00 -4.38 2.50
CA ARG A 11 17.95 -5.47 3.48
C ARG A 11 16.51 -5.89 3.80
N ASP A 12 15.54 -5.04 3.52
CA ASP A 12 14.13 -5.32 3.78
C ASP A 12 13.42 -6.01 2.62
N ALA A 13 14.07 -6.14 1.46
CA ALA A 13 13.40 -6.60 0.24
C ALA A 13 12.69 -7.94 0.41
N ILE A 14 13.32 -8.91 1.11
CA ILE A 14 12.72 -10.23 1.33
C ILE A 14 11.48 -10.12 2.22
N ALA A 15 11.59 -9.43 3.35
CA ALA A 15 10.47 -9.28 4.30
C ALA A 15 9.33 -8.45 3.70
N VAL A 16 9.65 -7.41 2.94
CA VAL A 16 8.65 -6.58 2.24
C VAL A 16 7.91 -7.41 1.21
N SER A 17 8.64 -8.21 0.42
CA SER A 17 8.02 -9.09 -0.58
C SER A 17 7.09 -10.10 0.06
N ALA A 18 7.52 -10.71 1.16
CA ALA A 18 6.72 -11.69 1.88
C ALA A 18 5.43 -11.06 2.42
N LEU A 19 5.52 -9.88 3.01
CA LEU A 19 4.34 -9.16 3.51
C LEU A 19 3.39 -8.78 2.37
N TYR A 20 3.93 -8.23 1.29
CA TYR A 20 3.15 -7.86 0.10
C TYR A 20 2.35 -9.06 -0.40
N LEU A 21 3.02 -10.22 -0.58
CA LEU A 21 2.36 -11.42 -1.10
C LEU A 21 1.32 -11.98 -0.14
N ARG A 22 1.60 -11.99 1.17
CA ARG A 22 0.62 -12.44 2.18
C ARG A 22 -0.63 -11.55 2.16
N ALA A 23 -0.44 -10.24 2.10
CA ALA A 23 -1.55 -9.29 2.12
C ALA A 23 -2.41 -9.41 0.85
N ARG A 24 -1.77 -9.57 -0.32
CA ARG A 24 -2.50 -9.75 -1.58
C ARG A 24 -3.31 -11.05 -1.57
N LYS A 25 -2.71 -12.13 -1.11
CA LYS A 25 -3.40 -13.43 -1.03
C LYS A 25 -4.56 -13.41 -0.05
N ALA A 26 -4.40 -12.74 1.09
CA ALA A 26 -5.46 -12.60 2.07
C ALA A 26 -6.64 -11.77 1.54
N ALA A 27 -6.40 -10.85 0.61
CA ALA A 27 -7.42 -9.98 0.03
C ALA A 27 -8.03 -10.54 -1.27
N LYS A 28 -7.76 -11.80 -1.62
CA LYS A 28 -8.17 -12.39 -2.90
C LYS A 28 -9.67 -12.33 -3.18
N ALA A 29 -10.50 -12.22 -2.16
CA ALA A 29 -11.96 -12.13 -2.33
C ALA A 29 -12.41 -10.73 -2.78
N THR A 30 -11.60 -9.70 -2.60
CA THR A 30 -11.97 -8.30 -2.84
C THR A 30 -11.06 -7.58 -3.84
N ILE A 31 -9.89 -8.14 -4.14
CA ILE A 31 -8.97 -7.59 -5.14
C ILE A 31 -8.54 -8.70 -6.10
N PRO A 32 -8.23 -8.36 -7.37
CA PRO A 32 -7.75 -9.35 -8.31
C PRO A 32 -6.43 -9.96 -7.88
N MET A 33 -6.20 -11.21 -8.25
CA MET A 33 -4.90 -11.84 -8.07
C MET A 33 -3.87 -11.12 -8.94
N THR A 34 -2.63 -11.07 -8.46
CA THR A 34 -1.57 -10.49 -9.28
C THR A 34 -1.37 -11.34 -10.54
N VAL A 35 -1.12 -10.67 -11.66
CA VAL A 35 -0.89 -11.34 -12.95
C VAL A 35 0.51 -11.93 -13.07
N HIS A 36 1.39 -11.63 -12.10
CA HIS A 36 2.77 -12.07 -12.09
C HIS A 36 2.98 -13.16 -11.05
N PRO A 37 3.81 -14.19 -11.32
CA PRO A 37 4.16 -15.18 -10.30
C PRO A 37 4.98 -14.56 -9.16
N ASP A 38 4.99 -15.25 -8.02
CA ASP A 38 5.61 -14.73 -6.78
C ASP A 38 7.09 -14.35 -6.96
N ASP A 39 7.85 -15.10 -7.73
CA ASP A 39 9.27 -14.80 -7.96
C ASP A 39 9.47 -13.52 -8.78
N GLU A 40 8.58 -13.24 -9.73
CA GLU A 40 8.61 -11.96 -10.46
C GLU A 40 8.26 -10.79 -9.55
N VAL A 41 7.29 -10.97 -8.66
CA VAL A 41 6.92 -9.95 -7.68
C VAL A 41 8.09 -9.64 -6.75
N ARG A 42 8.79 -10.67 -6.26
CA ARG A 42 9.98 -10.48 -5.42
C ARG A 42 11.08 -9.72 -6.14
N ARG A 43 11.31 -10.03 -7.40
CA ARG A 43 12.30 -9.34 -8.22
C ARG A 43 11.91 -7.89 -8.46
N TRP A 44 10.65 -7.64 -8.77
CA TRP A 44 10.13 -6.29 -8.97
C TRP A 44 10.32 -5.43 -7.71
N ILE A 45 10.02 -5.98 -6.54
CA ILE A 45 10.20 -5.25 -5.28
C ILE A 45 11.69 -4.95 -5.04
N ALA A 46 12.56 -5.92 -5.23
CA ALA A 46 13.99 -5.75 -4.99
C ALA A 46 14.66 -4.80 -5.98
N GLU A 47 14.28 -4.86 -7.25
CA GLU A 47 14.96 -4.13 -8.33
C GLU A 47 14.33 -2.79 -8.68
N ARG A 48 13.02 -2.62 -8.42
CA ARG A 48 12.30 -1.40 -8.80
C ARG A 48 11.77 -0.63 -7.62
N ILE A 49 11.10 -1.29 -6.69
CA ILE A 49 10.47 -0.61 -5.56
C ILE A 49 11.53 -0.09 -4.58
N VAL A 50 12.39 -0.97 -4.10
CA VAL A 50 13.39 -0.60 -3.08
C VAL A 50 14.34 0.50 -3.58
N PRO A 51 14.97 0.39 -4.78
CA PRO A 51 15.92 1.41 -5.21
C PRO A 51 15.32 2.65 -5.86
N HIS A 52 14.09 2.58 -6.41
CA HIS A 52 13.56 3.64 -7.26
C HIS A 52 12.33 4.36 -6.71
N THR A 53 11.81 3.96 -5.55
CA THR A 53 10.67 4.62 -4.93
C THR A 53 10.98 4.93 -3.47
N GLU A 54 10.09 5.65 -2.82
CA GLU A 54 10.21 5.92 -1.40
C GLU A 54 9.45 4.84 -0.63
N LEU A 55 10.19 3.87 -0.11
CA LEU A 55 9.63 2.75 0.66
C LEU A 55 9.73 3.03 2.15
N TRP A 56 8.60 2.90 2.84
CA TRP A 56 8.51 2.96 4.29
C TRP A 56 7.99 1.63 4.83
N VAL A 57 8.47 1.25 6.00
CA VAL A 57 8.03 0.02 6.67
C VAL A 57 7.64 0.33 8.10
N ALA A 58 6.71 -0.45 8.62
CA ALA A 58 6.30 -0.42 10.02
C ALA A 58 6.78 -1.71 10.68
N GLU A 59 7.54 -1.56 11.78
CA GLU A 59 8.03 -2.67 12.58
C GLU A 59 7.27 -2.73 13.89
N ASP A 60 7.03 -3.95 14.39
CA ASP A 60 6.49 -4.15 15.74
C ASP A 60 7.63 -4.15 16.78
N ASP A 61 7.30 -4.44 18.03
CA ASP A 61 8.26 -4.44 19.14
C ASP A 61 9.39 -5.46 18.95
N GLY A 62 9.12 -6.54 18.23
CA GLY A 62 10.11 -7.58 17.95
C GLY A 62 10.92 -7.36 16.68
N GLY A 63 10.67 -6.27 15.96
CA GLY A 63 11.34 -5.96 14.71
C GLY A 63 10.74 -6.64 13.48
N ALA A 64 9.59 -7.30 13.61
CA ALA A 64 8.91 -7.89 12.46
C ALA A 64 8.21 -6.80 11.65
N LEU A 65 8.28 -6.90 10.32
CA LEU A 65 7.58 -5.95 9.44
C LEU A 65 6.09 -6.29 9.42
N VAL A 66 5.28 -5.32 9.82
CA VAL A 66 3.83 -5.47 9.90
C VAL A 66 3.07 -4.52 8.97
N GLY A 67 3.78 -3.66 8.26
CA GLY A 67 3.19 -2.76 7.29
C GLY A 67 4.21 -2.23 6.31
N LEU A 68 3.74 -1.85 5.13
CA LEU A 68 4.58 -1.21 4.12
C LEU A 68 3.81 -0.10 3.41
N LEU A 69 4.54 0.92 3.00
CA LEU A 69 4.02 2.06 2.25
C LEU A 69 5.01 2.40 1.14
N VAL A 70 4.52 2.55 -0.07
CA VAL A 70 5.34 2.98 -1.21
C VAL A 70 4.80 4.28 -1.74
N LEU A 71 5.64 5.30 -1.77
CA LEU A 71 5.33 6.60 -2.36
C LEU A 71 6.21 6.83 -3.58
N ASP A 72 5.62 7.36 -4.63
CA ASP A 72 6.35 7.74 -5.85
C ASP A 72 5.73 9.04 -6.35
N GLU A 73 6.50 10.12 -6.33
CA GLU A 73 6.00 11.48 -6.55
C GLU A 73 4.83 11.75 -5.57
N ASP A 74 3.65 12.16 -6.06
CA ASP A 74 2.46 12.36 -5.22
C ASP A 74 1.54 11.13 -5.18
N TRP A 75 2.03 9.98 -5.67
CA TRP A 75 1.28 8.74 -5.67
C TRP A 75 1.55 7.92 -4.42
N LEU A 76 0.49 7.50 -3.75
CA LEU A 76 0.54 6.42 -2.79
C LEU A 76 0.34 5.13 -3.58
N GLU A 77 1.47 4.50 -3.94
CA GLU A 77 1.47 3.36 -4.87
C GLU A 77 1.03 2.07 -4.21
N GLN A 78 1.49 1.83 -2.99
CA GLN A 78 1.19 0.59 -2.26
C GLN A 78 1.05 0.91 -0.78
N LEU A 79 0.08 0.27 -0.14
CA LEU A 79 -0.07 0.27 1.31
C LEU A 79 -0.65 -1.08 1.72
N TYR A 80 0.11 -1.83 2.48
CA TYR A 80 -0.34 -3.14 2.96
C TYR A 80 0.00 -3.30 4.43
N VAL A 81 -0.88 -4.01 5.13
CA VAL A 81 -0.74 -4.32 6.56
C VAL A 81 -0.78 -5.84 6.72
N GLU A 82 -0.03 -6.36 7.69
CA GLU A 82 -0.06 -7.78 8.02
C GLU A 82 -1.51 -8.23 8.23
N PRO A 83 -2.01 -9.23 7.48
CA PRO A 83 -3.43 -9.60 7.53
C PRO A 83 -3.96 -9.94 8.92
N THR A 84 -3.12 -10.50 9.79
CA THR A 84 -3.52 -10.87 11.15
C THR A 84 -3.60 -9.67 12.09
N LEU A 85 -3.16 -8.50 11.65
CA LEU A 85 -3.09 -7.28 12.48
C LEU A 85 -3.95 -6.13 11.96
N THR A 86 -4.88 -6.40 11.06
CA THR A 86 -5.79 -5.38 10.56
C THR A 86 -6.70 -4.86 11.68
N GLY A 87 -7.14 -3.61 11.57
CA GLY A 87 -7.99 -3.00 12.59
C GLY A 87 -7.25 -2.50 13.82
N ARG A 88 -5.92 -2.47 13.81
CA ARG A 88 -5.11 -2.02 14.94
C ARG A 88 -4.43 -0.68 14.73
N GLY A 89 -4.81 0.04 13.68
CA GLY A 89 -4.30 1.38 13.42
C GLY A 89 -3.00 1.46 12.64
N ILE A 90 -2.44 0.33 12.19
CA ILE A 90 -1.18 0.32 11.42
C ILE A 90 -1.36 1.08 10.11
N GLY A 91 -2.43 0.80 9.37
CA GLY A 91 -2.75 1.50 8.13
C GLY A 91 -2.93 3.00 8.34
N SER A 92 -3.59 3.40 9.42
CA SER A 92 -3.79 4.81 9.76
C SER A 92 -2.47 5.52 10.05
N GLU A 93 -1.54 4.85 10.75
CA GLU A 93 -0.20 5.39 10.99
C GLU A 93 0.56 5.61 9.68
N LEU A 94 0.47 4.66 8.76
CA LEU A 94 1.13 4.76 7.46
C LEU A 94 0.52 5.87 6.59
N VAL A 95 -0.80 6.03 6.59
CA VAL A 95 -1.46 7.13 5.88
C VAL A 95 -1.05 8.47 6.49
N GLY A 96 -0.97 8.55 7.81
CA GLY A 96 -0.49 9.75 8.48
C GLY A 96 0.92 10.13 8.05
N LEU A 97 1.81 9.14 7.94
CA LEU A 97 3.17 9.36 7.44
C LEU A 97 3.14 9.85 5.98
N ALA A 98 2.32 9.23 5.14
CA ALA A 98 2.21 9.62 3.73
C ALA A 98 1.78 11.10 3.61
N LYS A 99 0.80 11.51 4.40
CA LYS A 99 0.34 12.90 4.41
C LYS A 99 1.42 13.88 4.87
N ARG A 100 2.21 13.49 5.87
CA ARG A 100 3.34 14.31 6.32
C ARG A 100 4.44 14.40 5.27
N ALA A 101 4.66 13.32 4.53
CA ALA A 101 5.67 13.27 3.47
C ALA A 101 5.21 14.02 2.22
N ARG A 102 3.92 14.13 2.00
CA ARG A 102 3.32 14.82 0.83
C ARG A 102 2.23 15.78 1.28
N PRO A 103 2.59 16.88 1.95
CA PRO A 103 1.60 17.76 2.58
C PRO A 103 0.70 18.49 1.57
N LYS A 104 1.09 18.54 0.30
CA LYS A 104 0.27 19.20 -0.74
C LYS A 104 -0.83 18.29 -1.27
N GLY A 105 -0.65 16.97 -1.18
CA GLY A 105 -1.67 16.06 -1.65
C GLY A 105 -1.13 14.71 -2.06
N LEU A 106 -2.06 13.75 -2.19
CA LEU A 106 -1.76 12.37 -2.57
C LEU A 106 -2.85 11.87 -3.51
N ARG A 107 -2.45 10.95 -4.38
CA ARG A 107 -3.36 10.23 -5.28
C ARG A 107 -3.12 8.73 -5.15
N LEU A 108 -4.18 7.95 -5.31
CA LEU A 108 -4.06 6.50 -5.29
C LEU A 108 -5.20 5.85 -6.09
N TRP A 109 -4.95 4.62 -6.53
CA TRP A 109 -5.98 3.80 -7.16
C TRP A 109 -6.42 2.68 -6.22
N THR A 110 -7.73 2.43 -6.16
CA THR A 110 -8.27 1.25 -5.49
C THR A 110 -9.17 0.50 -6.47
N PHE A 111 -9.21 -0.83 -6.35
CA PHE A 111 -10.17 -1.60 -7.13
C PHE A 111 -11.60 -1.33 -6.64
N GLU A 112 -12.53 -1.26 -7.59
CA GLU A 112 -13.95 -1.04 -7.27
C GLU A 112 -14.51 -2.12 -6.36
N SER A 113 -13.99 -3.34 -6.45
CA SER A 113 -14.38 -4.46 -5.60
C SER A 113 -13.88 -4.37 -4.17
N ASN A 114 -12.90 -3.50 -3.90
CA ASN A 114 -12.29 -3.39 -2.57
C ASN A 114 -12.99 -2.33 -1.73
N LEU A 115 -14.18 -2.68 -1.22
CA LEU A 115 -15.00 -1.76 -0.42
C LEU A 115 -14.33 -1.36 0.89
N GLY A 116 -13.55 -2.26 1.48
CA GLY A 116 -12.83 -1.97 2.72
C GLY A 116 -11.79 -0.87 2.55
N ALA A 117 -11.02 -0.92 1.45
CA ALA A 117 -10.04 0.11 1.15
C ALA A 117 -10.72 1.45 0.86
N GLN A 118 -11.83 1.43 0.11
CA GLN A 118 -12.58 2.65 -0.18
C GLN A 118 -13.04 3.34 1.11
N ARG A 119 -13.64 2.59 2.02
CA ARG A 119 -14.07 3.14 3.32
C ARG A 119 -12.89 3.64 4.14
N PHE A 120 -11.79 2.90 4.11
CA PHE A 120 -10.57 3.28 4.83
C PHE A 120 -10.04 4.63 4.34
N TYR A 121 -9.87 4.79 3.02
CA TYR A 121 -9.35 6.03 2.46
C TYR A 121 -10.33 7.20 2.63
N GLU A 122 -11.63 6.94 2.51
CA GLU A 122 -12.64 7.97 2.74
C GLU A 122 -12.61 8.48 4.19
N ARG A 123 -12.41 7.59 5.16
CA ARG A 123 -12.25 8.01 6.57
C ARG A 123 -11.01 8.89 6.77
N HIS A 124 -10.01 8.74 5.90
CA HIS A 124 -8.79 9.54 5.96
C HIS A 124 -8.83 10.79 5.08
N GLY A 125 -10.01 11.16 4.59
CA GLY A 125 -10.21 12.40 3.84
C GLY A 125 -9.94 12.32 2.36
N PHE A 126 -9.68 11.12 1.82
CA PHE A 126 -9.57 10.92 0.38
C PHE A 126 -10.99 10.89 -0.23
N ARG A 127 -11.11 11.39 -1.46
CA ARG A 127 -12.38 11.39 -2.17
C ARG A 127 -12.22 10.76 -3.55
N PRO A 128 -13.24 10.02 -4.02
CA PRO A 128 -13.19 9.44 -5.38
C PRO A 128 -13.37 10.55 -6.43
N THR A 129 -12.56 10.51 -7.49
CA THR A 129 -12.59 11.53 -8.55
C THR A 129 -12.82 10.94 -9.93
N GLU A 130 -12.30 9.75 -10.20
CA GLU A 130 -12.42 9.13 -11.51
C GLU A 130 -12.59 7.62 -11.34
N ARG A 131 -13.20 6.99 -12.34
CA ARG A 131 -13.37 5.54 -12.39
C ARG A 131 -12.92 5.05 -13.75
N THR A 132 -12.27 3.87 -13.79
CA THR A 132 -11.98 3.20 -15.06
C THR A 132 -12.70 1.86 -15.11
N ALA A 133 -12.86 1.34 -16.33
CA ALA A 133 -13.49 0.05 -16.56
C ALA A 133 -12.48 -1.11 -16.53
N GLY A 134 -11.22 -0.85 -16.11
CA GLY A 134 -10.18 -1.87 -16.06
C GLY A 134 -8.96 -1.55 -16.90
N ASP A 135 -8.58 -0.27 -16.99
CA ASP A 135 -7.40 0.17 -17.72
C ASP A 135 -6.13 -0.06 -16.90
N ASN A 136 -5.93 -1.31 -16.46
CA ASN A 136 -4.80 -1.72 -15.62
C ASN A 136 -4.41 -3.16 -15.95
N GLU A 137 -3.30 -3.65 -15.39
CA GLU A 137 -2.80 -5.00 -15.66
C GLU A 137 -3.83 -6.08 -15.35
N GLU A 138 -4.58 -5.91 -14.27
CA GLU A 138 -5.56 -6.90 -13.81
C GLU A 138 -6.84 -6.88 -14.63
N GLY A 139 -7.08 -5.85 -15.44
CA GLY A 139 -8.31 -5.69 -16.22
C GLY A 139 -9.54 -5.48 -15.36
N ALA A 140 -9.39 -5.03 -14.13
CA ALA A 140 -10.47 -4.87 -13.16
C ALA A 140 -10.79 -3.39 -12.94
N PRO A 141 -12.09 -3.02 -12.84
CA PRO A 141 -12.47 -1.62 -12.61
C PRO A 141 -11.81 -1.05 -11.35
N ASP A 142 -11.33 0.17 -11.45
CA ASP A 142 -10.70 0.86 -10.33
C ASP A 142 -11.15 2.32 -10.22
N ILE A 143 -10.80 2.93 -9.08
CA ILE A 143 -11.25 4.26 -8.70
C ILE A 143 -10.02 5.07 -8.30
N LEU A 144 -9.90 6.28 -8.84
CA LEU A 144 -8.88 7.24 -8.42
C LEU A 144 -9.37 8.01 -7.20
N TYR A 145 -8.63 7.92 -6.13
CA TYR A 145 -8.87 8.68 -4.89
C TYR A 145 -7.83 9.77 -4.74
N VAL A 146 -8.26 10.95 -4.30
CA VAL A 146 -7.40 12.10 -4.13
C VAL A 146 -7.60 12.70 -2.73
N TRP A 147 -6.49 13.05 -2.10
CA TRP A 147 -6.47 13.84 -0.87
C TRP A 147 -5.61 15.07 -1.10
N ASP A 148 -6.09 16.24 -0.69
CA ASP A 148 -5.30 17.45 -0.64
C ASP A 148 -5.54 18.16 0.69
N ALA A 149 -4.60 19.03 1.07
CA ALA A 149 -4.58 19.67 2.39
C ALA A 149 -5.40 20.96 2.43
N SER A 150 -6.21 21.22 1.43
CA SER A 150 -7.02 22.44 1.36
C SER A 150 -8.23 22.42 2.30
#